data_6f0c487afa0bd1e4cca02c1b6484fb9d
#
_entry.id   6f0c487afa0bd1e4cca02c1b6484fb9d
#
_cell.length_a   1.000
_cell.length_b   1.000
_cell.length_c   1.000
_cell.angle_alpha   90.00
_cell.angle_beta   90.00
_cell.angle_gamma   90.00
#
_symmetry.space_group_name_H-M   'P 1'
#
loop_
_entity.id
_entity.type
_entity.pdbx_description
1 polymer ?
#
loop_
_entity_poly.entity_id
_entity_poly.type
_entity_poly.pdbx_seq_one_letter_code
_entity_poly.pdbx_strand_id
1 'polypeptide(L)'
;MVVLALVVAMRAGSGCAQEAETGEVARLRRQVSYLAEALAKSKAEADALKARLDGRVAGDRRSVAVPGGGRVFEISDVNRDLGMVILGGGRTDGVKPGMRFAVMQGDRAVATVRVVEVRAAIAGAVIEPRNRADPRVRDRAVVMTDGGN
;
A
#
# COMPACT_ATOMS: atom_id res chain seq x y z
N MET A 1 -70.70 -38.86 -16.75
CA MET A 1 -69.35 -38.78 -17.39
C MET A 1 -69.07 -37.36 -17.90
N VAL A 2 -69.19 -36.30 -17.06
CA VAL A 2 -68.93 -34.89 -17.49
C VAL A 2 -68.01 -34.15 -16.54
N VAL A 3 -67.58 -34.77 -15.44
CA VAL A 3 -66.74 -34.12 -14.40
C VAL A 3 -65.23 -34.33 -14.61
N LEU A 4 -64.81 -35.23 -15.55
CA LEU A 4 -63.41 -35.55 -15.74
C LEU A 4 -62.69 -34.65 -16.79
N ALA A 5 -63.42 -33.83 -17.54
CA ALA A 5 -62.81 -32.98 -18.59
C ALA A 5 -62.36 -31.58 -18.13
N LEU A 6 -62.75 -31.14 -16.90
CA LEU A 6 -62.47 -29.77 -16.42
C LEU A 6 -61.15 -29.64 -15.65
N VAL A 7 -60.54 -30.75 -15.23
CA VAL A 7 -59.29 -30.73 -14.44
C VAL A 7 -58.04 -30.66 -15.32
N VAL A 8 -58.14 -31.00 -16.61
CA VAL A 8 -56.97 -30.98 -17.48
C VAL A 8 -56.68 -29.60 -18.08
N ALA A 9 -57.65 -28.69 -18.12
CA ALA A 9 -57.47 -27.35 -18.73
C ALA A 9 -56.79 -26.31 -17.81
N MET A 10 -56.68 -26.55 -16.51
CA MET A 10 -56.05 -25.59 -15.56
C MET A 10 -54.56 -25.80 -15.37
N ARG A 11 -53.90 -26.77 -16.01
CA ARG A 11 -52.46 -27.05 -15.86
C ARG A 11 -51.57 -26.46 -16.95
N ALA A 12 -52.14 -25.85 -17.97
CA ALA A 12 -51.39 -25.32 -19.12
C ALA A 12 -50.90 -23.85 -18.94
N GLY A 13 -51.31 -23.16 -17.85
CA GLY A 13 -51.00 -21.73 -17.65
C GLY A 13 -49.77 -21.43 -16.76
N SER A 14 -49.19 -22.43 -16.08
CA SER A 14 -48.10 -22.19 -15.12
C SER A 14 -46.69 -22.41 -15.67
N GLY A 15 -46.55 -22.91 -16.89
CA GLY A 15 -45.25 -23.27 -17.48
C GLY A 15 -44.45 -22.04 -17.95
N CYS A 16 -45.09 -21.05 -18.52
CA CYS A 16 -44.38 -19.91 -19.14
C CYS A 16 -43.75 -18.93 -18.13
N ALA A 17 -44.34 -18.79 -16.94
CA ALA A 17 -43.79 -17.91 -15.91
C ALA A 17 -42.54 -18.52 -15.23
N GLN A 18 -42.53 -19.85 -15.06
CA GLN A 18 -41.49 -20.58 -14.40
C GLN A 18 -40.24 -20.74 -15.28
N GLU A 19 -40.37 -20.80 -16.60
CA GLU A 19 -39.27 -20.82 -17.56
C GLU A 19 -38.58 -19.45 -17.66
N ALA A 20 -39.32 -18.34 -17.56
CA ALA A 20 -38.76 -17.01 -17.54
C ALA A 20 -37.95 -16.73 -16.29
N GLU A 21 -38.40 -17.14 -15.11
CA GLU A 21 -37.64 -17.04 -13.84
C GLU A 21 -36.37 -17.86 -13.85
N THR A 22 -36.41 -19.08 -14.41
CA THR A 22 -35.19 -19.92 -14.53
C THR A 22 -34.15 -19.31 -15.48
N GLY A 23 -34.59 -18.65 -16.55
CA GLY A 23 -33.73 -17.94 -17.49
C GLY A 23 -33.04 -16.73 -16.87
N GLU A 24 -33.76 -15.95 -16.07
CA GLU A 24 -33.21 -14.78 -15.38
C GLU A 24 -32.23 -15.16 -14.28
N VAL A 25 -32.55 -16.15 -13.46
CA VAL A 25 -31.65 -16.70 -12.45
C VAL A 25 -30.37 -17.26 -13.09
N ALA A 26 -30.48 -17.96 -14.22
CA ALA A 26 -29.30 -18.45 -14.94
C ALA A 26 -28.45 -17.31 -15.52
N ARG A 27 -29.06 -16.21 -15.95
CA ARG A 27 -28.36 -15.01 -16.41
C ARG A 27 -27.63 -14.31 -15.26
N LEU A 28 -28.29 -14.12 -14.14
CA LEU A 28 -27.71 -13.51 -12.94
C LEU A 28 -26.55 -14.34 -12.38
N ARG A 29 -26.67 -15.66 -12.34
CA ARG A 29 -25.60 -16.56 -11.93
C ARG A 29 -24.37 -16.41 -12.83
N ARG A 30 -24.56 -16.31 -14.15
CA ARG A 30 -23.43 -16.06 -15.09
C ARG A 30 -22.80 -14.69 -14.86
N GLN A 31 -23.58 -13.65 -14.58
CA GLN A 31 -23.03 -12.33 -14.24
C GLN A 31 -22.24 -12.36 -12.93
N VAL A 32 -22.76 -13.02 -11.91
CA VAL A 32 -22.06 -13.16 -10.62
C VAL A 32 -20.75 -13.93 -10.79
N SER A 33 -20.75 -15.02 -11.54
CA SER A 33 -19.52 -15.80 -11.80
C SER A 33 -18.47 -14.97 -12.57
N TYR A 34 -18.89 -14.22 -13.58
CA TYR A 34 -18.02 -13.34 -14.34
C TYR A 34 -17.42 -12.22 -13.46
N LEU A 35 -18.24 -11.58 -12.64
CA LEU A 35 -17.78 -10.53 -11.72
C LEU A 35 -16.83 -11.10 -10.65
N ALA A 36 -17.13 -12.28 -10.12
CA ALA A 36 -16.27 -12.95 -9.15
C ALA A 36 -14.89 -13.29 -9.77
N GLU A 37 -14.85 -13.76 -11.00
CA GLU A 37 -13.61 -14.05 -11.71
C GLU A 37 -12.81 -12.77 -12.01
N ALA A 38 -13.47 -11.71 -12.49
CA ALA A 38 -12.85 -10.43 -12.73
C ALA A 38 -12.26 -9.81 -11.43
N LEU A 39 -12.97 -9.95 -10.32
CA LEU A 39 -12.52 -9.47 -9.01
C LEU A 39 -11.35 -10.29 -8.49
N ALA A 40 -11.36 -11.60 -8.66
CA ALA A 40 -10.24 -12.47 -8.31
C ALA A 40 -8.97 -12.13 -9.12
N LYS A 41 -9.12 -11.85 -10.41
CA LYS A 41 -8.02 -11.44 -11.30
C LYS A 41 -7.43 -10.09 -10.88
N SER A 42 -8.27 -9.08 -10.65
CA SER A 42 -7.82 -7.75 -10.23
C SER A 42 -7.12 -7.80 -8.86
N LYS A 43 -7.62 -8.63 -7.94
CA LYS A 43 -6.98 -8.84 -6.64
C LYS A 43 -5.61 -9.51 -6.78
N ALA A 44 -5.49 -10.52 -7.61
CA ALA A 44 -4.21 -11.17 -7.87
C ALA A 44 -3.18 -10.21 -8.50
N GLU A 45 -3.60 -9.34 -9.42
CA GLU A 45 -2.75 -8.31 -10.00
C GLU A 45 -2.31 -7.27 -8.95
N ALA A 46 -3.22 -6.84 -8.07
CA ALA A 46 -2.90 -5.93 -6.97
C ALA A 46 -1.91 -6.54 -5.98
N ASP A 47 -2.11 -7.82 -5.62
CA ASP A 47 -1.20 -8.53 -4.72
C ASP A 47 0.18 -8.75 -5.37
N ALA A 48 0.24 -9.03 -6.67
CA ALA A 48 1.49 -9.15 -7.43
C ALA A 48 2.25 -7.81 -7.50
N LEU A 49 1.54 -6.70 -7.75
CA LEU A 49 2.13 -5.36 -7.73
C LEU A 49 2.63 -4.98 -6.35
N LYS A 50 1.88 -5.29 -5.31
CA LYS A 50 2.27 -5.08 -3.92
C LYS A 50 3.53 -5.86 -3.57
N ALA A 51 3.60 -7.14 -3.93
CA ALA A 51 4.79 -7.96 -3.73
C ALA A 51 6.02 -7.42 -4.48
N ARG A 52 5.83 -6.87 -5.69
CA ARG A 52 6.92 -6.20 -6.44
C ARG A 52 7.38 -4.91 -5.76
N LEU A 53 6.47 -4.14 -5.20
CA LEU A 53 6.81 -2.93 -4.44
C LEU A 53 7.55 -3.29 -3.15
N ASP A 54 7.05 -4.28 -2.40
CA ASP A 54 7.70 -4.77 -1.19
C ASP A 54 9.08 -5.37 -1.48
N GLY A 55 9.25 -6.07 -2.60
CA GLY A 55 10.54 -6.59 -3.06
C GLY A 55 11.53 -5.50 -3.46
N ARG A 56 11.06 -4.39 -4.07
CA ARG A 56 11.91 -3.23 -4.38
C ARG A 56 12.36 -2.50 -3.12
N VAL A 57 11.43 -2.30 -2.18
CA VAL A 57 11.75 -1.68 -0.88
C VAL A 57 12.71 -2.56 -0.07
N ALA A 58 12.64 -3.89 -0.18
CA ALA A 58 13.57 -4.79 0.48
C ALA A 58 14.96 -4.86 -0.19
N GLY A 59 15.01 -4.72 -1.53
CA GLY A 59 16.26 -4.76 -2.31
C GLY A 59 17.11 -3.50 -2.19
N ASP A 60 16.48 -2.36 -1.89
CA ASP A 60 17.15 -1.05 -1.78
C ASP A 60 17.57 -0.72 -0.32
N ARG A 61 17.37 -1.68 0.60
CA ARG A 61 17.76 -1.56 2.00
C ARG A 61 19.27 -1.77 2.21
N ARG A 62 20.09 -0.90 1.65
CA ARG A 62 21.47 -0.79 2.07
C ARG A 62 21.55 0.09 3.31
N SER A 63 21.28 -0.48 4.49
CA SER A 63 21.74 0.12 5.72
C SER A 63 23.27 -0.02 5.76
N VAL A 64 23.97 1.02 5.36
CA VAL A 64 25.43 1.07 5.51
C VAL A 64 25.70 1.38 6.97
N ALA A 65 26.27 0.42 7.68
CA ALA A 65 26.78 0.65 9.02
C ALA A 65 27.96 1.63 8.92
N VAL A 66 27.79 2.84 9.46
CA VAL A 66 28.89 3.80 9.57
C VAL A 66 29.69 3.46 10.82
N PRO A 67 31.04 3.47 10.76
CA PRO A 67 31.88 3.35 11.95
C PRO A 67 31.56 4.48 12.92
N GLY A 68 30.96 4.16 14.05
CA GLY A 68 30.47 5.14 15.03
C GLY A 68 29.05 4.84 15.56
N GLY A 69 28.45 3.71 15.16
CA GLY A 69 27.18 3.22 15.73
C GLY A 69 25.91 3.92 15.24
N GLY A 70 26.01 4.89 14.34
CA GLY A 70 24.85 5.56 13.74
C GLY A 70 24.23 4.73 12.62
N ARG A 71 22.91 4.46 12.70
CA ARG A 71 22.18 3.86 11.58
C ARG A 71 22.01 4.90 10.47
N VAL A 72 22.29 4.48 9.24
CA VAL A 72 22.15 5.30 8.04
C VAL A 72 21.01 4.74 7.19
N PHE A 73 20.11 5.58 6.79
CA PHE A 73 19.00 5.24 5.90
C PHE A 73 19.08 6.09 4.63
N GLU A 74 18.66 5.53 3.52
CA GLU A 74 18.54 6.26 2.26
C GLU A 74 17.19 6.98 2.20
N ILE A 75 17.16 8.17 1.61
CA ILE A 75 15.92 8.88 1.30
C ILE A 75 15.31 8.25 0.05
N SER A 76 14.14 7.62 0.22
CA SER A 76 13.41 6.95 -0.86
C SER A 76 12.58 7.92 -1.69
N ASP A 77 12.03 8.96 -1.07
CA ASP A 77 11.21 9.96 -1.74
C ASP A 77 11.23 11.31 -1.01
N VAL A 78 10.98 12.38 -1.76
CA VAL A 78 10.95 13.77 -1.24
C VAL A 78 9.72 14.49 -1.78
N ASN A 79 8.83 14.88 -0.88
CA ASN A 79 7.72 15.77 -1.21
C ASN A 79 8.04 17.18 -0.72
N ARG A 80 8.41 18.05 -1.67
CA ARG A 80 8.82 19.45 -1.38
C ARG A 80 7.65 20.33 -0.97
N ASP A 81 6.47 20.09 -1.54
CA ASP A 81 5.27 20.89 -1.27
C ASP A 81 4.80 20.71 0.17
N LEU A 82 4.97 19.51 0.71
CA LEU A 82 4.65 19.19 2.09
C LEU A 82 5.84 19.34 3.05
N GLY A 83 7.05 19.58 2.53
CA GLY A 83 8.26 19.60 3.34
C GLY A 83 8.55 18.26 4.02
N MET A 84 8.24 17.14 3.34
CA MET A 84 8.35 15.80 3.88
C MET A 84 9.32 14.94 3.07
N VAL A 85 9.96 14.00 3.75
CA VAL A 85 10.81 12.97 3.15
C VAL A 85 10.39 11.59 3.63
N ILE A 86 10.60 10.59 2.80
CA ILE A 86 10.40 9.18 3.14
C ILE A 86 11.78 8.52 3.28
N LEU A 87 12.02 7.97 4.46
CA LEU A 87 13.22 7.22 4.78
C LEU A 87 13.01 5.74 4.45
N GLY A 88 14.01 5.10 3.84
CA GLY A 88 14.04 3.67 3.53
C GLY A 88 14.31 2.79 4.75
N GLY A 89 13.87 3.20 5.93
CA GLY A 89 13.93 2.44 7.17
C GLY A 89 12.71 2.70 8.03
N GLY A 90 12.27 1.69 8.78
CA GLY A 90 11.05 1.74 9.57
C GLY A 90 11.19 1.16 10.97
N ARG A 91 10.06 0.70 11.52
CA ARG A 91 10.02 0.09 12.86
C ARG A 91 10.92 -1.14 12.98
N THR A 92 11.01 -1.95 11.92
CA THR A 92 11.88 -3.14 11.86
C THR A 92 13.36 -2.78 11.98
N ASP A 93 13.72 -1.57 11.56
CA ASP A 93 15.08 -1.04 11.61
C ASP A 93 15.32 -0.21 12.88
N GLY A 94 14.34 -0.18 13.80
CA GLY A 94 14.42 0.52 15.07
C GLY A 94 14.19 2.03 14.98
N VAL A 95 13.61 2.51 13.86
CA VAL A 95 13.17 3.90 13.76
C VAL A 95 11.94 4.13 14.65
N LYS A 96 11.95 5.23 15.39
CA LYS A 96 10.85 5.62 16.29
C LYS A 96 10.37 7.03 15.93
N PRO A 97 9.08 7.33 16.15
CA PRO A 97 8.58 8.71 16.03
C PRO A 97 9.37 9.66 16.93
N GLY A 98 9.62 10.87 16.45
CA GLY A 98 10.39 11.88 17.16
C GLY A 98 11.90 11.82 16.95
N MET A 99 12.45 10.73 16.41
CA MET A 99 13.88 10.65 16.10
C MET A 99 14.28 11.72 15.06
N ARG A 100 15.48 12.25 15.22
CA ARG A 100 16.08 13.21 14.29
C ARG A 100 17.16 12.57 13.47
N PHE A 101 17.21 12.95 12.21
CA PHE A 101 18.24 12.51 11.27
C PHE A 101 18.86 13.72 10.57
N ALA A 102 20.18 13.70 10.46
CA ALA A 102 20.90 14.60 9.57
C ALA A 102 20.90 14.02 8.16
N VAL A 103 20.44 14.78 7.20
CA VAL A 103 20.51 14.42 5.79
C VAL A 103 21.85 14.84 5.25
N MET A 104 22.58 13.88 4.68
CA MET A 104 23.94 14.06 4.17
C MET A 104 23.94 13.99 2.64
N GLN A 105 24.53 14.97 2.01
CA GLN A 105 24.89 14.97 0.59
C GLN A 105 26.41 14.80 0.48
N GLY A 106 26.88 13.59 0.19
CA GLY A 106 28.28 13.25 0.37
C GLY A 106 28.68 13.35 1.84
N ASP A 107 29.63 14.21 2.15
CA ASP A 107 30.14 14.43 3.53
C ASP A 107 29.55 15.68 4.20
N ARG A 108 28.61 16.36 3.54
CA ARG A 108 28.02 17.61 4.05
C ARG A 108 26.60 17.37 4.54
N ALA A 109 26.30 17.80 5.77
CA ALA A 109 24.93 17.86 6.26
C ALA A 109 24.18 19.01 5.57
N VAL A 110 23.07 18.68 4.89
CA VAL A 110 22.28 19.65 4.14
C VAL A 110 20.96 19.97 4.83
N ALA A 111 20.40 19.02 5.58
CA ALA A 111 19.12 19.18 6.24
C ALA A 111 19.04 18.37 7.52
N THR A 112 18.13 18.75 8.42
CA THR A 112 17.69 17.94 9.56
C THR A 112 16.24 17.57 9.34
N VAL A 113 15.91 16.31 9.56
CA VAL A 113 14.53 15.81 9.45
C VAL A 113 14.11 15.15 10.75
N ARG A 114 12.84 15.30 11.11
CA ARG A 114 12.24 14.67 12.29
C ARG A 114 11.19 13.68 11.87
N VAL A 115 11.30 12.46 12.37
CA VAL A 115 10.34 11.40 12.11
C VAL A 115 9.00 11.69 12.76
N VAL A 116 7.93 11.67 11.96
CA VAL A 116 6.55 11.89 12.42
C VAL A 116 5.71 10.64 12.33
N GLU A 117 5.93 9.81 11.30
CA GLU A 117 5.20 8.57 11.10
C GLU A 117 6.17 7.41 10.86
N VAL A 118 5.90 6.25 11.45
CA VAL A 118 6.73 5.05 11.28
C VAL A 118 5.87 3.86 10.91
N ARG A 119 6.14 3.29 9.75
CA ARG A 119 5.58 2.02 9.28
C ARG A 119 6.59 0.89 9.46
N ALA A 120 6.24 -0.32 9.04
CA ALA A 120 7.11 -1.48 9.23
C ALA A 120 8.50 -1.29 8.61
N ALA A 121 8.56 -0.80 7.36
CA ALA A 121 9.77 -0.76 6.54
C ALA A 121 10.20 0.65 6.10
N ILE A 122 9.36 1.66 6.33
CA ILE A 122 9.59 3.05 5.93
C ILE A 122 9.17 3.99 7.04
N ALA A 123 9.72 5.20 7.05
CA ALA A 123 9.30 6.26 7.96
C ALA A 123 9.15 7.58 7.21
N GLY A 124 8.07 8.30 7.52
CA GLY A 124 7.84 9.67 7.08
C GLY A 124 8.48 10.65 8.07
N ALA A 125 9.26 11.59 7.55
CA ALA A 125 9.88 12.64 8.35
C ALA A 125 9.63 14.02 7.76
N VAL A 126 9.51 15.02 8.62
CA VAL A 126 9.34 16.42 8.24
C VAL A 126 10.69 17.12 8.25
N ILE A 127 10.95 17.94 7.23
CA ILE A 127 12.15 18.75 7.11
C ILE A 127 12.07 19.91 8.11
N GLU A 128 13.06 20.05 8.99
CA GLU A 128 13.09 21.17 9.93
C GLU A 128 13.42 22.49 9.20
N PRO A 129 12.73 23.61 9.52
CA PRO A 129 12.80 24.87 8.75
C PRO A 129 14.16 25.59 8.81
N ARG A 130 15.13 25.10 9.59
CA ARG A 130 16.48 25.68 9.70
C ARG A 130 17.47 25.20 8.65
N ASN A 131 17.00 24.46 7.64
CA ASN A 131 17.84 23.81 6.66
C ASN A 131 18.35 24.79 5.58
N ARG A 132 19.60 24.61 5.17
CA ARG A 132 20.26 25.44 4.14
C ARG A 132 20.13 24.91 2.72
N ALA A 133 19.70 23.67 2.57
CA ALA A 133 19.52 23.03 1.25
C ALA A 133 18.42 21.96 1.31
N ASP A 134 17.81 21.69 0.15
CA ASP A 134 16.76 20.71 0.02
C ASP A 134 17.32 19.29 -0.08
N PRO A 135 16.78 18.33 0.72
CA PRO A 135 17.06 16.92 0.56
C PRO A 135 16.72 16.42 -0.84
N ARG A 136 17.46 15.42 -1.30
CA ARG A 136 17.21 14.75 -2.57
C ARG A 136 17.00 13.25 -2.35
N VAL A 137 16.33 12.62 -3.28
CA VAL A 137 16.24 11.15 -3.34
C VAL A 137 17.65 10.57 -3.44
N ARG A 138 17.92 9.50 -2.69
CA ARG A 138 19.22 8.84 -2.49
C ARG A 138 20.22 9.59 -1.59
N ASP A 139 19.86 10.70 -1.00
CA ASP A 139 20.65 11.28 0.08
C ASP A 139 20.63 10.33 1.30
N ARG A 140 21.69 10.38 2.10
CA ARG A 140 21.82 9.55 3.30
C ARG A 140 21.29 10.29 4.52
N ALA A 141 20.41 9.64 5.27
CA ALA A 141 19.92 10.13 6.56
C ALA A 141 20.62 9.39 7.68
N VAL A 142 21.39 10.11 8.50
CA VAL A 142 22.16 9.60 9.62
C VAL A 142 21.45 9.96 10.92
N VAL A 143 21.30 9.01 11.84
CA VAL A 143 20.70 9.26 13.15
C VAL A 143 21.51 10.32 13.89
N MET A 144 20.86 11.39 14.31
CA MET A 144 21.42 12.32 15.27
C MET A 144 21.15 11.76 16.67
N THR A 145 22.17 11.23 17.33
CA THR A 145 22.10 11.05 18.77
C THR A 145 22.13 12.43 19.38
N ASP A 146 20.98 12.89 19.90
CA ASP A 146 21.00 14.04 20.81
C ASP A 146 21.93 13.65 21.95
N GLY A 147 23.15 14.18 21.91
CA GLY A 147 24.08 14.07 23.02
C GLY A 147 23.38 14.67 24.21
N GLY A 148 22.86 13.82 25.08
CA GLY A 148 22.22 14.24 26.31
C GLY A 148 23.22 15.09 27.11
N ASN A 149 22.82 16.31 27.35
CA ASN A 149 23.40 17.14 28.41
C ASN A 149 22.60 16.89 29.67
#